data_d78867d1fcffd9a0c9759a5d55b42979
#
_entry.id   d78867d1fcffd9a0c9759a5d55b42979
#
_cell.length_a   1.000
_cell.length_b   1.000
_cell.length_c   1.000
_cell.angle_alpha   90.00
_cell.angle_beta   90.00
_cell.angle_gamma   90.00
#
_symmetry.space_group_name_H-M   'P 1'
#
loop_
_entity.id
_entity.type
_entity.pdbx_description
1 polymer ?
#
loop_
_entity_poly.entity_id
_entity_poly.type
_entity_poly.pdbx_seq_one_letter_code
_entity_poly.pdbx_strand_id
1 'polypeptide(L)'
;MASELLPPPPPLPKLPSTTTMATITTTLSADGSAATTIITTTSNAITASTTSTATTISSLSDDDLREIFLRLPDLPALVRAALTCRSWLGAVRSNPAFRRLFRALHPAPPIGFFLDLTGPTNPLFVPLRPSDSDAIAALRRGDFFLTSLPHSFCGWSVTDCRDGYILLWNGMNNLGGNDMSLATLNPMTWAVDILPLPGPGGIEAGSSNNFAVLGFHLQCSDEKPGVFRVICVCTDQNMVRAVIFSSETRDWVIQPWVDIGENNSLKFRAGSLVDGSVYWPCHGKGRMVRINIGTLDTSVVDLPGQVEVDGYNFKAGETKDGKLCIVYQSGLSLDVWIRSMDGEGAEIWAPQSTHNLSAEIDRITHAGHLHGYIKMVQVRYGYVYLSKTCMTLAGMQHSWFFSLSLETLKLELLHEGKYDGYVHLYVMAFPPSLVADDGSTGHDAEGSH
;
A
#
# COMPACT_ATOMS: atom_id res chain seq x y z
N MET A 1 -57.41 -6.39 -17.61
CA MET A 1 -56.15 -6.89 -18.09
C MET A 1 -55.35 -7.25 -16.85
N ALA A 2 -55.20 -8.54 -16.61
CA ALA A 2 -54.56 -9.08 -15.42
C ALA A 2 -53.06 -9.02 -15.58
N SER A 3 -52.35 -8.46 -14.60
CA SER A 3 -50.90 -8.45 -14.49
C SER A 3 -50.46 -9.78 -13.86
N GLU A 4 -49.79 -10.62 -14.61
CA GLU A 4 -49.16 -11.85 -14.12
C GLU A 4 -47.94 -11.49 -13.29
N LEU A 5 -47.98 -11.81 -12.01
CA LEU A 5 -46.83 -11.78 -11.08
C LEU A 5 -45.99 -13.02 -11.35
N LEU A 6 -44.69 -12.78 -11.69
CA LEU A 6 -43.67 -13.81 -11.77
C LEU A 6 -43.43 -14.45 -10.38
N PRO A 7 -43.20 -15.76 -10.31
CA PRO A 7 -42.93 -16.45 -9.05
C PRO A 7 -41.58 -16.06 -8.49
N PRO A 8 -41.39 -16.08 -7.14
CA PRO A 8 -40.14 -15.74 -6.50
C PRO A 8 -39.04 -16.79 -6.82
N PRO A 9 -37.76 -16.39 -6.85
CA PRO A 9 -36.67 -17.29 -7.13
C PRO A 9 -36.50 -18.34 -6.01
N PRO A 10 -35.98 -19.54 -6.34
CA PRO A 10 -35.78 -20.60 -5.37
C PRO A 10 -34.72 -20.22 -4.32
N PRO A 11 -34.85 -20.70 -3.07
CA PRO A 11 -33.91 -20.43 -2.01
C PRO A 11 -32.54 -21.04 -2.31
N LEU A 12 -31.47 -20.28 -2.07
CA LEU A 12 -30.08 -20.71 -2.15
C LEU A 12 -29.82 -21.92 -1.24
N PRO A 13 -29.01 -22.88 -1.66
CA PRO A 13 -28.68 -24.03 -0.83
C PRO A 13 -27.86 -23.57 0.39
N LYS A 14 -28.31 -23.98 1.58
CA LYS A 14 -27.61 -23.75 2.84
C LYS A 14 -26.32 -24.55 2.80
N LEU A 15 -25.18 -23.85 2.86
CA LEU A 15 -23.87 -24.47 3.14
C LEU A 15 -23.93 -25.13 4.52
N PRO A 16 -23.40 -26.36 4.66
CA PRO A 16 -23.28 -27.00 5.95
C PRO A 16 -22.23 -26.29 6.79
N SER A 17 -22.62 -25.80 7.96
CA SER A 17 -21.73 -25.25 8.97
C SER A 17 -20.94 -26.41 9.60
N THR A 18 -19.78 -26.72 9.05
CA THR A 18 -18.85 -27.65 9.68
C THR A 18 -17.61 -26.87 10.09
N THR A 19 -17.50 -26.57 11.37
CA THR A 19 -16.29 -25.98 11.96
C THR A 19 -15.28 -27.11 12.09
N THR A 20 -14.27 -27.14 11.24
CA THR A 20 -13.16 -28.06 11.32
C THR A 20 -11.99 -27.34 12.00
N MET A 21 -11.64 -27.74 13.21
CA MET A 21 -10.38 -27.29 13.86
C MET A 21 -9.26 -28.25 13.47
N ALA A 22 -8.20 -27.73 12.87
CA ALA A 22 -6.97 -28.47 12.61
C ALA A 22 -5.92 -28.09 13.66
N THR A 23 -5.45 -29.04 14.43
CA THR A 23 -4.33 -28.86 15.35
C THR A 23 -3.08 -29.42 14.67
N ILE A 24 -2.05 -28.60 14.51
CA ILE A 24 -0.76 -28.99 13.95
C ILE A 24 0.19 -29.24 15.12
N THR A 25 0.63 -30.48 15.28
CA THR A 25 1.64 -30.84 16.28
C THR A 25 2.88 -31.36 15.54
N THR A 26 4.02 -30.70 15.73
CA THR A 26 5.30 -31.12 15.18
C THR A 26 6.07 -31.89 16.25
N THR A 27 6.36 -33.17 16.02
CA THR A 27 7.24 -33.96 16.88
C THR A 27 8.54 -34.25 16.15
N LEU A 28 9.67 -33.99 16.82
CA LEU A 28 10.99 -34.37 16.35
C LEU A 28 11.31 -35.78 16.84
N SER A 29 11.65 -36.67 15.95
CA SER A 29 12.16 -38.03 16.26
C SER A 29 13.67 -37.97 16.48
N ALA A 30 14.21 -38.90 17.27
CA ALA A 30 15.63 -38.93 17.69
C ALA A 30 16.63 -39.17 16.53
N ASP A 31 16.16 -39.45 15.34
CA ASP A 31 16.96 -39.70 14.11
C ASP A 31 16.93 -38.51 13.11
N GLY A 32 16.46 -37.33 13.53
CA GLY A 32 16.51 -36.12 12.74
C GLY A 32 15.46 -36.01 11.63
N SER A 33 14.48 -36.91 11.58
CA SER A 33 13.35 -36.83 10.66
C SER A 33 12.19 -36.10 11.31
N ALA A 34 11.75 -34.97 10.72
CA ALA A 34 10.60 -34.23 11.19
C ALA A 34 9.32 -34.81 10.60
N ALA A 35 8.45 -35.34 11.44
CA ALA A 35 7.10 -35.77 11.07
C ALA A 35 6.09 -34.74 11.62
N THR A 36 5.37 -34.07 10.74
CA THR A 36 4.27 -33.17 11.12
C THR A 36 2.95 -33.92 10.95
N THR A 37 2.23 -34.12 12.04
CA THR A 37 0.92 -34.79 12.03
C THR A 37 -0.18 -33.75 12.08
N ILE A 38 -1.03 -33.70 11.08
CA ILE A 38 -2.27 -32.91 11.09
C ILE A 38 -3.41 -33.82 11.53
N ILE A 39 -3.97 -33.56 12.71
CA ILE A 39 -5.15 -34.27 13.19
C ILE A 39 -6.38 -33.43 12.89
N THR A 40 -7.21 -33.91 11.98
CA THR A 40 -8.52 -33.31 11.69
C THR A 40 -9.57 -34.08 12.46
N THR A 41 -10.18 -33.45 13.45
CA THR A 41 -11.28 -34.04 14.21
C THR A 41 -12.60 -33.58 13.63
N THR A 42 -13.33 -34.47 13.00
CA THR A 42 -14.74 -34.27 12.60
C THR A 42 -15.62 -35.00 13.60
N SER A 43 -16.44 -34.23 14.33
CA SER A 43 -17.46 -34.81 15.21
C SER A 43 -18.71 -35.12 14.44
N ASN A 44 -18.82 -36.34 13.94
CA ASN A 44 -20.11 -36.99 13.68
C ASN A 44 -19.92 -38.50 13.76
N ALA A 45 -20.58 -39.13 14.73
CA ALA A 45 -20.60 -40.52 14.93
C ALA A 45 -21.45 -41.24 13.83
N ILE A 46 -20.80 -41.84 12.86
CA ILE A 46 -21.37 -42.89 12.04
C ILE A 46 -20.31 -44.01 11.97
N THR A 47 -20.67 -45.15 12.52
CA THR A 47 -19.90 -46.38 12.40
C THR A 47 -19.79 -46.84 10.95
N ALA A 48 -18.66 -46.55 10.34
CA ALA A 48 -18.24 -47.14 9.08
C ALA A 48 -16.81 -47.68 9.27
N SER A 49 -16.58 -48.92 8.87
CA SER A 49 -15.29 -49.57 8.83
C SER A 49 -14.31 -48.72 8.00
N THR A 50 -13.43 -48.03 8.68
CA THR A 50 -12.43 -47.14 8.10
C THR A 50 -11.16 -47.94 7.80
N THR A 51 -10.93 -48.22 6.53
CA THR A 51 -9.55 -48.26 6.02
C THR A 51 -8.99 -46.87 6.09
N SER A 52 -8.28 -46.57 7.17
CA SER A 52 -7.55 -45.30 7.34
C SER A 52 -6.37 -45.30 6.37
N THR A 53 -6.57 -44.78 5.17
CA THR A 53 -5.47 -44.33 4.36
C THR A 53 -4.93 -43.04 5.02
N ALA A 54 -3.83 -43.18 5.75
CA ALA A 54 -3.11 -42.03 6.28
C ALA A 54 -2.68 -41.15 5.10
N THR A 55 -3.41 -40.05 4.87
CA THR A 55 -3.02 -39.06 3.87
C THR A 55 -1.75 -38.41 4.39
N THR A 56 -0.61 -38.73 3.82
CA THR A 56 0.65 -38.07 4.13
C THR A 56 0.65 -36.68 3.50
N ILE A 57 1.28 -35.73 4.15
CA ILE A 57 1.40 -34.35 3.64
C ILE A 57 2.00 -34.28 2.22
N SER A 58 2.85 -35.26 1.89
CA SER A 58 3.43 -35.42 0.55
C SER A 58 2.45 -35.89 -0.54
N SER A 59 1.22 -36.27 -0.19
CA SER A 59 0.16 -36.62 -1.14
C SER A 59 -0.83 -35.47 -1.43
N LEU A 60 -0.64 -34.32 -0.81
CA LEU A 60 -1.46 -33.13 -1.07
C LEU A 60 -1.12 -32.54 -2.44
N SER A 61 -2.14 -32.19 -3.20
CA SER A 61 -1.95 -31.44 -4.45
C SER A 61 -1.48 -29.99 -4.16
N ASP A 62 -0.91 -29.34 -5.16
CA ASP A 62 -0.53 -27.94 -5.05
C ASP A 62 -1.74 -27.05 -4.70
N ASP A 63 -2.94 -27.39 -5.15
CA ASP A 63 -4.15 -26.61 -4.85
C ASP A 63 -4.60 -26.80 -3.40
N ASP A 64 -4.53 -28.02 -2.86
CA ASP A 64 -4.78 -28.29 -1.43
C ASP A 64 -3.78 -27.52 -0.55
N LEU A 65 -2.50 -27.53 -0.93
CA LEU A 65 -1.46 -26.79 -0.23
C LEU A 65 -1.73 -25.28 -0.24
N ARG A 66 -2.14 -24.71 -1.38
CA ARG A 66 -2.48 -23.29 -1.48
C ARG A 66 -3.69 -22.94 -0.62
N GLU A 67 -4.71 -23.79 -0.56
CA GLU A 67 -5.87 -23.59 0.31
C GLU A 67 -5.47 -23.58 1.79
N ILE A 68 -4.57 -24.49 2.20
CA ILE A 68 -4.01 -24.50 3.56
C ILE A 68 -3.21 -23.24 3.82
N PHE A 69 -2.37 -22.82 2.88
CA PHE A 69 -1.51 -21.64 3.04
C PHE A 69 -2.32 -20.34 3.13
N LEU A 70 -3.47 -20.22 2.44
CA LEU A 70 -4.35 -19.06 2.58
C LEU A 70 -4.91 -18.89 4.01
N ARG A 71 -4.94 -19.97 4.80
CA ARG A 71 -5.41 -19.94 6.20
C ARG A 71 -4.32 -19.64 7.21
N LEU A 72 -3.05 -19.53 6.78
CA LEU A 72 -1.96 -19.13 7.67
C LEU A 72 -2.20 -17.69 8.19
N PRO A 73 -1.79 -17.40 9.43
CA PRO A 73 -2.15 -16.13 10.06
C PRO A 73 -1.46 -14.91 9.45
N ASP A 74 -0.26 -15.09 8.87
CA ASP A 74 0.56 -13.98 8.41
C ASP A 74 1.62 -14.42 7.38
N LEU A 75 2.29 -13.44 6.79
CA LEU A 75 3.35 -13.66 5.82
C LEU A 75 4.58 -14.42 6.39
N PRO A 76 5.07 -14.15 7.61
CA PRO A 76 6.12 -14.96 8.24
C PRO A 76 5.77 -16.44 8.36
N ALA A 77 4.51 -16.77 8.66
CA ALA A 77 4.06 -18.17 8.70
C ALA A 77 4.08 -18.81 7.31
N LEU A 78 3.65 -18.09 6.28
CA LEU A 78 3.76 -18.54 4.89
C LEU A 78 5.21 -18.78 4.48
N VAL A 79 6.11 -17.86 4.81
CA VAL A 79 7.55 -17.99 4.50
C VAL A 79 8.11 -19.26 5.14
N ARG A 80 7.87 -19.47 6.43
CA ARG A 80 8.32 -20.67 7.14
C ARG A 80 7.77 -21.95 6.52
N ALA A 81 6.47 -21.95 6.21
CA ALA A 81 5.83 -23.10 5.57
C ALA A 81 6.43 -23.38 4.18
N ALA A 82 6.47 -22.38 3.32
CA ALA A 82 6.96 -22.52 1.95
C ALA A 82 8.43 -23.00 1.90
N LEU A 83 9.27 -22.51 2.81
CA LEU A 83 10.69 -22.90 2.86
C LEU A 83 10.94 -24.29 3.50
N THR A 84 9.91 -24.99 3.98
CA THR A 84 10.05 -26.33 4.56
C THR A 84 10.54 -27.34 3.55
N CYS A 85 10.03 -27.32 2.32
CA CYS A 85 10.49 -28.20 1.25
C CYS A 85 10.26 -27.58 -0.14
N ARG A 86 10.92 -28.17 -1.17
CA ARG A 86 10.85 -27.68 -2.56
C ARG A 86 9.43 -27.72 -3.14
N SER A 87 8.65 -28.74 -2.82
CA SER A 87 7.26 -28.86 -3.29
C SER A 87 6.39 -27.72 -2.78
N TRP A 88 6.48 -27.41 -1.50
CA TRP A 88 5.72 -26.32 -0.89
C TRP A 88 6.13 -24.96 -1.42
N LEU A 89 7.43 -24.75 -1.59
CA LEU A 89 7.94 -23.53 -2.23
C LEU A 89 7.45 -23.41 -3.67
N GLY A 90 7.46 -24.53 -4.42
CA GLY A 90 6.91 -24.60 -5.77
C GLY A 90 5.44 -24.23 -5.84
N ALA A 91 4.62 -24.75 -4.92
CA ALA A 91 3.18 -24.44 -4.86
C ALA A 91 2.90 -22.92 -4.69
N VAL A 92 3.74 -22.20 -3.91
CA VAL A 92 3.63 -20.75 -3.73
C VAL A 92 4.16 -19.99 -4.94
N ARG A 93 5.34 -20.38 -5.44
CA ARG A 93 6.03 -19.67 -6.53
C ARG A 93 5.29 -19.74 -7.86
N SER A 94 4.73 -20.89 -8.20
CA SER A 94 4.12 -21.15 -9.49
C SER A 94 2.79 -20.45 -9.75
N ASN A 95 2.17 -19.83 -8.70
CA ASN A 95 0.84 -19.28 -8.83
C ASN A 95 0.77 -17.80 -8.40
N PRO A 96 0.85 -16.83 -9.35
CA PRO A 96 0.69 -15.42 -9.05
C PRO A 96 -0.69 -15.06 -8.46
N ALA A 97 -1.75 -15.76 -8.87
CA ALA A 97 -3.09 -15.50 -8.33
C ALA A 97 -3.21 -15.86 -6.84
N PHE A 98 -2.55 -16.96 -6.43
CA PHE A 98 -2.41 -17.31 -5.00
C PHE A 98 -1.73 -16.18 -4.23
N ARG A 99 -0.60 -15.66 -4.74
CA ARG A 99 0.15 -14.59 -4.06
C ARG A 99 -0.68 -13.31 -3.93
N ARG A 100 -1.44 -12.94 -4.96
CA ARG A 100 -2.37 -11.79 -4.89
C ARG A 100 -3.45 -12.00 -3.83
N LEU A 101 -4.08 -13.18 -3.82
CA LEU A 101 -5.12 -13.51 -2.86
C LEU A 101 -4.57 -13.56 -1.42
N PHE A 102 -3.38 -14.13 -1.22
CA PHE A 102 -2.73 -14.16 0.10
C PHE A 102 -2.46 -12.75 0.62
N ARG A 103 -1.94 -11.85 -0.22
CA ARG A 103 -1.72 -10.44 0.17
C ARG A 103 -3.02 -9.71 0.51
N ALA A 104 -4.09 -9.98 -0.23
CA ALA A 104 -5.40 -9.38 0.05
C ALA A 104 -5.95 -9.83 1.42
N LEU A 105 -5.77 -11.10 1.77
CA LEU A 105 -6.18 -11.65 3.06
C LEU A 105 -5.26 -11.26 4.22
N HIS A 106 -3.96 -11.12 3.93
CA HIS A 106 -2.89 -10.86 4.91
C HIS A 106 -2.03 -9.67 4.44
N PRO A 107 -2.54 -8.43 4.54
CA PRO A 107 -1.78 -7.25 4.17
C PRO A 107 -0.45 -7.21 4.92
N ALA A 108 0.62 -6.88 4.22
CA ALA A 108 1.92 -6.76 4.84
C ALA A 108 1.91 -5.66 5.92
N PRO A 109 2.40 -5.94 7.12
CA PRO A 109 2.40 -4.95 8.19
C PRO A 109 3.33 -3.78 7.85
N PRO A 110 2.94 -2.56 8.22
CA PRO A 110 3.86 -1.45 8.17
C PRO A 110 4.97 -1.65 9.22
N ILE A 111 6.21 -1.41 8.84
CA ILE A 111 7.35 -1.56 9.73
C ILE A 111 7.93 -0.24 10.21
N GLY A 112 7.64 0.86 9.54
CA GLY A 112 8.10 2.19 9.91
C GLY A 112 7.57 3.30 9.02
N PHE A 113 8.06 4.50 9.30
CA PHE A 113 7.83 5.69 8.49
C PHE A 113 9.16 6.26 8.01
N PHE A 114 9.16 6.77 6.78
CA PHE A 114 10.15 7.76 6.37
C PHE A 114 9.60 9.16 6.64
N LEU A 115 10.38 9.95 7.29
CA LEU A 115 10.07 11.33 7.64
C LEU A 115 10.93 12.25 6.79
N ASP A 116 10.32 13.03 5.91
CA ASP A 116 11.01 14.11 5.20
C ASP A 116 11.22 15.26 6.19
N LEU A 117 12.44 15.50 6.56
CA LEU A 117 12.79 16.64 7.41
C LEU A 117 12.93 17.90 6.56
N THR A 118 12.59 19.06 7.13
CA THR A 118 12.84 20.34 6.48
C THR A 118 14.34 20.61 6.37
N GLY A 119 14.83 20.91 5.16
CA GLY A 119 16.22 21.20 4.88
C GLY A 119 16.92 20.20 3.98
N PRO A 120 18.23 20.37 3.72
CA PRO A 120 18.99 19.53 2.80
C PRO A 120 19.47 18.24 3.47
N THR A 121 18.59 17.53 4.13
CA THR A 121 18.88 16.27 4.83
C THR A 121 18.13 15.12 4.18
N ASN A 122 18.71 13.93 4.22
CA ASN A 122 17.99 12.73 3.78
C ASN A 122 16.86 12.39 4.75
N PRO A 123 15.80 11.72 4.26
CA PRO A 123 14.70 11.26 5.10
C PRO A 123 15.18 10.39 6.26
N LEU A 124 14.53 10.53 7.40
CA LEU A 124 14.80 9.72 8.59
C LEU A 124 13.81 8.56 8.65
N PHE A 125 14.30 7.34 8.85
CA PHE A 125 13.43 6.19 9.12
C PHE A 125 13.13 6.06 10.62
N VAL A 126 11.85 5.88 10.94
CA VAL A 126 11.36 5.65 12.30
C VAL A 126 10.61 4.33 12.36
N PRO A 127 11.08 3.32 13.12
CA PRO A 127 10.40 2.04 13.26
C PRO A 127 9.13 2.17 14.10
N LEU A 128 8.06 1.47 13.71
CA LEU A 128 6.78 1.48 14.44
C LEU A 128 6.78 0.59 15.67
N ARG A 129 7.54 -0.49 15.64
CA ARG A 129 7.59 -1.47 16.73
C ARG A 129 9.03 -1.73 17.14
N PRO A 130 9.63 -0.80 17.91
CA PRO A 130 11.05 -0.94 18.31
C PRO A 130 11.30 -2.10 19.28
N SER A 131 10.26 -2.74 19.83
CA SER A 131 10.36 -3.94 20.67
C SER A 131 10.24 -5.26 19.90
N ASP A 132 9.87 -5.22 18.62
CA ASP A 132 9.76 -6.41 17.78
C ASP A 132 11.16 -6.83 17.28
N SER A 133 11.64 -7.98 17.77
CA SER A 133 12.99 -8.50 17.46
C SER A 133 13.18 -8.78 15.97
N ASP A 134 12.15 -9.26 15.27
CA ASP A 134 12.22 -9.62 13.86
C ASP A 134 12.23 -8.37 12.99
N ALA A 135 11.40 -7.37 13.35
CA ALA A 135 11.43 -6.06 12.70
C ALA A 135 12.80 -5.39 12.88
N ILE A 136 13.36 -5.38 14.10
CA ILE A 136 14.70 -4.84 14.35
C ILE A 136 15.79 -5.61 13.59
N ALA A 137 15.71 -6.93 13.52
CA ALA A 137 16.67 -7.73 12.75
C ALA A 137 16.62 -7.40 11.25
N ALA A 138 15.41 -7.21 10.70
CA ALA A 138 15.23 -6.76 9.32
C ALA A 138 15.83 -5.37 9.10
N LEU A 139 15.54 -4.40 9.99
CA LEU A 139 16.04 -3.04 9.91
C LEU A 139 17.58 -2.98 9.96
N ARG A 140 18.21 -3.81 10.79
CA ARG A 140 19.69 -3.86 10.88
C ARG A 140 20.38 -4.39 9.62
N ARG A 141 19.66 -5.15 8.79
CA ARG A 141 20.19 -5.72 7.54
C ARG A 141 19.90 -4.84 6.33
N GLY A 142 18.94 -3.93 6.44
CA GLY A 142 18.51 -3.07 5.35
C GLY A 142 19.17 -1.69 5.37
N ASP A 143 19.19 -1.03 4.22
CA ASP A 143 19.66 0.36 4.08
C ASP A 143 18.53 1.37 4.36
N PHE A 144 18.03 1.37 5.59
CA PHE A 144 17.04 2.34 6.03
C PHE A 144 17.62 3.73 6.33
N PHE A 145 18.94 3.87 6.31
CA PHE A 145 19.63 5.15 6.40
C PHE A 145 19.91 5.77 5.03
N LEU A 146 19.48 5.10 3.95
CA LEU A 146 19.63 5.55 2.57
C LEU A 146 21.08 5.82 2.18
N THR A 147 22.01 5.03 2.72
CA THR A 147 23.45 5.19 2.52
C THR A 147 23.92 4.80 1.12
N SER A 148 23.13 3.98 0.42
CA SER A 148 23.39 3.58 -0.97
C SER A 148 23.08 4.68 -1.99
N LEU A 149 22.35 5.75 -1.59
CA LEU A 149 22.05 6.86 -2.49
C LEU A 149 23.30 7.70 -2.78
N PRO A 150 23.42 8.20 -4.01
CA PRO A 150 24.47 9.18 -4.31
C PRO A 150 24.36 10.41 -3.41
N HIS A 151 25.51 10.92 -2.96
CA HIS A 151 25.52 12.16 -2.20
C HIS A 151 25.00 13.31 -3.07
N SER A 152 24.04 14.03 -2.54
CA SER A 152 23.41 15.19 -3.17
C SER A 152 23.49 16.37 -2.22
N PHE A 153 23.85 17.54 -2.72
CA PHE A 153 23.90 18.77 -1.93
C PHE A 153 22.51 19.22 -1.42
N CYS A 154 21.43 18.78 -2.08
CA CYS A 154 20.07 19.21 -1.78
C CYS A 154 19.31 18.21 -0.90
N GLY A 155 19.89 17.05 -0.62
CA GLY A 155 19.19 15.95 0.04
C GLY A 155 18.16 15.28 -0.90
N TRP A 156 17.70 14.13 -0.47
CA TRP A 156 16.63 13.38 -1.13
C TRP A 156 15.33 13.58 -0.35
N SER A 157 14.20 13.63 -1.04
CA SER A 157 12.86 13.62 -0.45
C SER A 157 12.11 12.37 -0.88
N VAL A 158 11.40 11.72 0.02
CA VAL A 158 10.51 10.61 -0.33
C VAL A 158 9.27 11.15 -1.02
N THR A 159 8.88 10.53 -2.13
CA THR A 159 7.64 10.86 -2.83
C THR A 159 6.58 9.79 -2.67
N ASP A 160 6.99 8.51 -2.64
CA ASP A 160 6.09 7.38 -2.39
C ASP A 160 6.87 6.20 -1.79
N CYS A 161 6.17 5.34 -1.04
CA CYS A 161 6.67 4.08 -0.53
C CYS A 161 5.66 2.99 -0.85
N ARG A 162 6.09 1.97 -1.61
CA ARG A 162 5.18 0.89 -2.00
C ARG A 162 5.92 -0.43 -2.17
N ASP A 163 5.34 -1.49 -1.60
CA ASP A 163 5.79 -2.87 -1.78
C ASP A 163 7.30 -3.07 -1.56
N GLY A 164 7.82 -2.41 -0.52
CA GLY A 164 9.23 -2.47 -0.14
C GLY A 164 10.17 -1.57 -0.92
N TYR A 165 9.66 -0.80 -1.87
CA TYR A 165 10.43 0.21 -2.59
C TYR A 165 10.13 1.60 -2.07
N ILE A 166 11.13 2.45 -2.13
CA ILE A 166 11.06 3.88 -1.84
C ILE A 166 11.34 4.62 -3.14
N LEU A 167 10.48 5.54 -3.49
CA LEU A 167 10.70 6.47 -4.59
C LEU A 167 11.17 7.80 -4.02
N LEU A 168 12.31 8.27 -4.49
CA LEU A 168 12.99 9.46 -3.99
C LEU A 168 13.24 10.47 -5.10
N TRP A 169 13.15 11.74 -4.75
CA TRP A 169 13.41 12.87 -5.64
C TRP A 169 14.27 13.92 -4.94
N ASN A 170 15.29 14.44 -5.62
CA ASN A 170 16.17 15.51 -5.09
C ASN A 170 15.94 16.90 -5.71
N GLY A 171 14.89 17.06 -6.53
CA GLY A 171 14.64 18.31 -7.26
C GLY A 171 13.89 19.39 -6.50
N MET A 172 13.37 19.12 -5.29
CA MET A 172 12.48 20.04 -4.59
C MET A 172 13.14 21.32 -4.05
N ASN A 173 14.43 21.27 -3.77
CA ASN A 173 15.16 22.39 -3.14
C ASN A 173 16.01 23.19 -4.14
N ASN A 174 16.04 22.80 -5.41
CA ASN A 174 16.84 23.44 -6.44
C ASN A 174 16.06 24.57 -7.14
N LEU A 175 15.96 25.73 -6.51
CA LEU A 175 15.47 26.96 -7.14
C LEU A 175 16.46 27.50 -8.22
N GLY A 176 16.86 26.65 -9.17
CA GLY A 176 17.69 27.12 -10.29
C GLY A 176 18.81 26.21 -10.79
N GLY A 177 18.90 24.95 -10.33
CA GLY A 177 19.91 24.00 -10.79
C GLY A 177 19.33 22.89 -11.67
N ASN A 178 20.06 22.46 -12.71
CA ASN A 178 19.72 21.40 -13.64
C ASN A 178 19.89 19.97 -13.07
N ASP A 179 20.16 19.83 -11.77
CA ASP A 179 20.56 18.56 -11.15
C ASP A 179 19.37 17.86 -10.45
N MET A 180 18.24 17.81 -11.15
CA MET A 180 17.12 16.96 -10.68
C MET A 180 17.46 15.50 -10.90
N SER A 181 17.21 14.65 -9.90
CA SER A 181 17.36 13.21 -10.01
C SER A 181 16.19 12.50 -9.36
N LEU A 182 15.82 11.37 -9.93
CA LEU A 182 14.81 10.47 -9.41
C LEU A 182 15.46 9.11 -9.14
N ALA A 183 15.16 8.49 -8.02
CA ALA A 183 15.71 7.20 -7.67
C ALA A 183 14.65 6.29 -7.07
N THR A 184 14.77 4.99 -7.31
CA THR A 184 14.12 3.97 -6.49
C THR A 184 15.15 3.25 -5.65
N LEU A 185 14.79 2.94 -4.42
CA LEU A 185 15.62 2.19 -3.49
C LEU A 185 14.79 1.09 -2.83
N ASN A 186 15.33 -0.12 -2.77
CA ASN A 186 14.79 -1.18 -1.93
C ASN A 186 15.73 -1.40 -0.75
N PRO A 187 15.36 -0.94 0.47
CA PRO A 187 16.24 -1.03 1.63
C PRO A 187 16.67 -2.46 1.96
N MET A 188 15.78 -3.44 1.76
CA MET A 188 16.05 -4.83 2.13
C MET A 188 17.09 -5.51 1.24
N THR A 189 17.22 -5.07 -0.01
CA THR A 189 18.17 -5.64 -0.99
C THR A 189 19.35 -4.73 -1.28
N TRP A 190 19.34 -3.50 -0.73
CA TRP A 190 20.34 -2.44 -1.01
C TRP A 190 20.34 -2.00 -2.48
N ALA A 191 19.35 -2.42 -3.26
CA ALA A 191 19.26 -2.08 -4.67
C ALA A 191 18.81 -0.62 -4.83
N VAL A 192 19.64 0.15 -5.52
CA VAL A 192 19.36 1.53 -5.93
C VAL A 192 19.32 1.58 -7.45
N ASP A 193 18.31 2.23 -7.98
CA ASP A 193 18.19 2.51 -9.40
C ASP A 193 17.97 4.01 -9.60
N ILE A 194 18.95 4.67 -10.25
CA ILE A 194 18.82 6.07 -10.65
C ILE A 194 18.08 6.10 -11.98
N LEU A 195 16.92 6.71 -11.97
CA LEU A 195 16.03 6.73 -13.11
C LEU A 195 16.42 7.86 -14.07
N PRO A 196 16.41 7.61 -15.40
CA PRO A 196 16.55 8.69 -16.35
C PRO A 196 15.39 9.68 -16.16
N LEU A 197 15.65 10.97 -16.29
CA LEU A 197 14.57 11.95 -16.32
C LEU A 197 13.86 11.91 -17.66
N PRO A 198 12.56 12.23 -17.73
CA PRO A 198 11.87 12.36 -18.99
C PRO A 198 12.58 13.40 -19.87
N GLY A 199 12.71 13.10 -21.17
CA GLY A 199 13.29 14.01 -22.14
C GLY A 199 12.52 15.34 -22.29
N PRO A 200 12.98 16.21 -23.20
CA PRO A 200 12.35 17.49 -23.44
C PRO A 200 10.83 17.36 -23.69
N GLY A 201 10.05 18.17 -23.00
CA GLY A 201 8.59 18.12 -23.03
C GLY A 201 7.96 17.15 -22.00
N GLY A 202 8.74 16.37 -21.24
CA GLY A 202 8.25 15.49 -20.18
C GLY A 202 7.92 16.21 -18.86
N ILE A 203 8.96 16.53 -18.11
CA ILE A 203 8.86 17.22 -16.81
C ILE A 203 9.29 18.71 -16.94
N GLU A 204 9.90 19.08 -18.06
CA GLU A 204 10.32 20.46 -18.26
C GLU A 204 9.12 21.40 -18.34
N ALA A 205 9.28 22.56 -17.71
CA ALA A 205 8.34 23.66 -17.81
C ALA A 205 8.01 23.93 -19.28
N GLY A 206 6.76 23.71 -19.66
CA GLY A 206 6.23 24.30 -20.85
C GLY A 206 6.45 25.81 -20.82
N SER A 207 6.24 26.49 -21.90
CA SER A 207 6.39 27.96 -21.99
C SER A 207 5.44 28.75 -21.10
N SER A 208 4.66 28.09 -20.23
CA SER A 208 3.74 28.72 -19.30
C SER A 208 4.34 28.78 -17.87
N ASN A 209 4.13 29.90 -17.20
CA ASN A 209 4.53 30.12 -15.80
C ASN A 209 3.70 29.28 -14.81
N ASN A 210 2.75 28.47 -15.32
CA ASN A 210 1.80 27.71 -14.50
C ASN A 210 2.06 26.20 -14.51
N PHE A 211 3.11 25.73 -15.21
CA PHE A 211 3.49 24.33 -15.18
C PHE A 211 4.00 23.92 -13.81
N ALA A 212 3.49 22.80 -13.28
CA ALA A 212 3.97 22.21 -12.05
C ALA A 212 3.94 20.68 -12.10
N VAL A 213 4.98 20.06 -11.54
CA VAL A 213 4.97 18.65 -11.16
C VAL A 213 4.22 18.53 -9.85
N LEU A 214 3.11 17.82 -9.84
CA LEU A 214 2.27 17.65 -8.65
C LEU A 214 2.78 16.57 -7.71
N GLY A 215 3.39 15.53 -8.26
CA GLY A 215 3.95 14.44 -7.47
C GLY A 215 4.23 13.20 -8.30
N PHE A 216 4.83 12.22 -7.62
CA PHE A 216 5.17 10.93 -8.18
C PHE A 216 4.50 9.82 -7.39
N HIS A 217 4.11 8.75 -8.07
CA HIS A 217 3.58 7.53 -7.49
C HIS A 217 4.34 6.32 -8.00
N LEU A 218 4.50 5.33 -7.15
CA LEU A 218 5.16 4.08 -7.47
C LEU A 218 4.13 2.96 -7.59
N GLN A 219 4.15 2.23 -8.70
CA GLN A 219 3.35 1.03 -8.93
C GLN A 219 4.29 -0.15 -9.13
N CYS A 220 4.29 -1.11 -8.22
CA CYS A 220 5.06 -2.34 -8.34
C CYS A 220 4.24 -3.44 -9.02
N SER A 221 4.92 -4.32 -9.75
CA SER A 221 4.28 -5.48 -10.38
C SER A 221 4.06 -6.59 -9.35
N ASP A 222 2.85 -7.11 -9.29
CA ASP A 222 2.53 -8.29 -8.47
C ASP A 222 3.08 -9.60 -9.07
N GLU A 223 3.29 -9.61 -10.37
CA GLU A 223 3.70 -10.81 -11.11
C GLU A 223 5.20 -10.93 -11.22
N LYS A 224 5.87 -9.80 -11.42
CA LYS A 224 7.32 -9.72 -11.64
C LYS A 224 7.99 -8.88 -10.55
N PRO A 225 8.66 -9.51 -9.58
CA PRO A 225 9.41 -8.78 -8.56
C PRO A 225 10.50 -7.93 -9.20
N GLY A 226 10.65 -6.71 -8.71
CA GLY A 226 11.64 -5.77 -9.25
C GLY A 226 11.16 -4.96 -10.45
N VAL A 227 10.03 -5.34 -11.06
CA VAL A 227 9.39 -4.54 -12.11
C VAL A 227 8.46 -3.51 -11.48
N PHE A 228 8.64 -2.27 -11.86
CA PHE A 228 7.82 -1.16 -11.38
C PHE A 228 7.57 -0.11 -12.47
N ARG A 229 6.58 0.73 -12.21
CA ARG A 229 6.30 1.96 -12.97
C ARG A 229 6.35 3.15 -12.03
N VAL A 230 6.85 4.28 -12.55
CA VAL A 230 6.76 5.56 -11.85
C VAL A 230 5.80 6.46 -12.62
N ILE A 231 4.79 6.95 -11.95
CA ILE A 231 3.78 7.82 -12.51
C ILE A 231 4.04 9.24 -12.00
N CYS A 232 4.46 10.11 -12.88
CA CYS A 232 4.57 11.55 -12.64
C CYS A 232 3.30 12.24 -13.11
N VAL A 233 2.66 13.01 -12.25
CA VAL A 233 1.48 13.81 -12.60
C VAL A 233 1.89 15.27 -12.68
N CYS A 234 1.61 15.89 -13.84
CA CYS A 234 1.92 17.28 -14.13
C CYS A 234 0.63 18.06 -14.40
N THR A 235 0.65 19.34 -14.08
CA THR A 235 -0.44 20.27 -14.38
C THR A 235 0.10 21.52 -15.08
N ASP A 236 -0.73 22.10 -15.93
CA ASP A 236 -0.53 23.43 -16.53
C ASP A 236 -1.90 24.11 -16.64
N GLN A 237 -2.15 25.10 -15.79
CA GLN A 237 -3.47 25.72 -15.62
C GLN A 237 -4.55 24.66 -15.25
N ASN A 238 -5.53 24.46 -16.16
CA ASN A 238 -6.61 23.49 -16.06
C ASN A 238 -6.36 22.20 -16.86
N MET A 239 -5.12 22.01 -17.32
CA MET A 239 -4.70 20.80 -18.00
C MET A 239 -3.93 19.88 -17.05
N VAL A 240 -4.10 18.58 -17.20
CA VAL A 240 -3.35 17.55 -16.47
C VAL A 240 -2.82 16.51 -17.45
N ARG A 241 -1.65 15.95 -17.16
CA ARG A 241 -1.15 14.77 -17.84
C ARG A 241 -0.37 13.86 -16.91
N ALA A 242 -0.28 12.60 -17.28
CA ALA A 242 0.65 11.65 -16.69
C ALA A 242 1.86 11.46 -17.59
N VAL A 243 3.03 11.27 -16.97
CA VAL A 243 4.27 10.86 -17.61
C VAL A 243 4.71 9.60 -16.88
N ILE A 244 4.83 8.47 -17.58
CA ILE A 244 4.95 7.15 -16.96
C ILE A 244 6.26 6.50 -17.36
N PHE A 245 7.09 6.18 -16.38
CA PHE A 245 8.30 5.39 -16.55
C PHE A 245 8.02 3.91 -16.39
N SER A 246 8.65 3.08 -17.19
CA SER A 246 8.67 1.63 -17.04
C SER A 246 10.09 1.15 -16.76
N SER A 247 10.27 0.39 -15.66
CA SER A 247 11.57 -0.21 -15.35
C SER A 247 11.98 -1.32 -16.31
N GLU A 248 11.01 -1.94 -17.03
CA GLU A 248 11.30 -2.96 -18.04
C GLU A 248 11.91 -2.36 -19.31
N THR A 249 11.33 -1.27 -19.82
CA THR A 249 11.82 -0.61 -21.05
C THR A 249 12.85 0.47 -20.78
N ARG A 250 12.96 0.92 -19.51
CA ARG A 250 13.78 2.05 -19.06
C ARG A 250 13.47 3.35 -19.78
N ASP A 251 12.22 3.52 -20.19
CA ASP A 251 11.77 4.67 -20.97
C ASP A 251 10.51 5.31 -20.37
N TRP A 252 10.28 6.58 -20.71
CA TRP A 252 9.14 7.39 -20.33
C TRP A 252 8.13 7.49 -21.46
N VAL A 253 6.87 7.22 -21.14
CA VAL A 253 5.73 7.46 -22.01
C VAL A 253 5.03 8.73 -21.55
N ILE A 254 5.02 9.75 -22.41
CA ILE A 254 4.39 11.05 -22.15
C ILE A 254 2.98 11.01 -22.69
N GLN A 255 1.98 11.17 -21.80
CA GLN A 255 0.58 11.24 -22.20
C GLN A 255 0.20 12.64 -22.73
N PRO A 256 -0.80 12.75 -23.61
CA PRO A 256 -1.32 14.05 -24.03
C PRO A 256 -1.90 14.81 -22.83
N TRP A 257 -1.95 16.13 -22.95
CA TRP A 257 -2.64 16.98 -22.01
C TRP A 257 -4.16 16.76 -22.09
N VAL A 258 -4.81 16.67 -20.96
CA VAL A 258 -6.27 16.51 -20.81
C VAL A 258 -6.81 17.72 -20.05
N ASP A 259 -7.82 18.38 -20.63
CA ASP A 259 -8.54 19.46 -19.97
C ASP A 259 -9.42 18.92 -18.85
N ILE A 260 -9.20 19.38 -17.62
CA ILE A 260 -10.00 19.01 -16.43
C ILE A 260 -11.08 20.05 -16.11
N GLY A 261 -11.24 21.04 -16.97
CA GLY A 261 -12.22 22.12 -16.87
C GLY A 261 -11.76 23.32 -16.04
N GLU A 262 -12.35 24.46 -16.33
CA GLU A 262 -12.01 25.72 -15.69
C GLU A 262 -12.19 25.67 -14.16
N ASN A 263 -11.28 26.34 -13.46
CA ASN A 263 -11.23 26.45 -12.00
C ASN A 263 -11.03 25.10 -11.25
N ASN A 264 -10.55 24.05 -11.90
CA ASN A 264 -10.07 22.86 -11.23
C ASN A 264 -8.56 22.99 -10.99
N SER A 265 -8.16 23.37 -9.79
CA SER A 265 -6.74 23.38 -9.40
C SER A 265 -6.40 22.12 -8.62
N LEU A 266 -5.25 21.51 -8.94
CA LEU A 266 -4.74 20.34 -8.24
C LEU A 266 -3.64 20.76 -7.28
N LYS A 267 -3.66 20.20 -6.07
CA LYS A 267 -2.65 20.53 -5.05
C LYS A 267 -1.46 19.57 -5.10
N PHE A 268 -0.30 20.11 -4.80
CA PHE A 268 0.95 19.38 -4.69
C PHE A 268 0.84 18.24 -3.64
N ARG A 269 1.34 17.04 -3.98
CA ARG A 269 1.37 15.84 -3.13
C ARG A 269 0.01 15.38 -2.57
N ALA A 270 -1.11 15.78 -3.18
CA ALA A 270 -2.44 15.38 -2.71
C ALA A 270 -2.93 14.05 -3.31
N GLY A 271 -2.26 13.53 -4.33
CA GLY A 271 -2.66 12.31 -5.04
C GLY A 271 -2.57 11.03 -4.20
N SER A 272 -3.33 10.04 -4.61
CA SER A 272 -3.33 8.68 -4.05
C SER A 272 -3.39 7.66 -5.17
N LEU A 273 -2.55 6.63 -5.12
CA LEU A 273 -2.60 5.50 -6.06
C LEU A 273 -3.42 4.37 -5.42
N VAL A 274 -4.53 4.00 -6.05
CA VAL A 274 -5.44 2.94 -5.61
C VAL A 274 -5.88 2.13 -6.82
N ASP A 275 -5.78 0.82 -6.76
CA ASP A 275 -6.24 -0.12 -7.77
C ASP A 275 -5.90 0.31 -9.21
N GLY A 276 -4.61 0.53 -9.47
CA GLY A 276 -4.10 0.91 -10.79
C GLY A 276 -4.56 2.26 -11.33
N SER A 277 -5.14 3.12 -10.48
CA SER A 277 -5.52 4.49 -10.84
C SER A 277 -4.96 5.50 -9.83
N VAL A 278 -4.48 6.65 -10.32
CA VAL A 278 -4.13 7.78 -9.47
C VAL A 278 -5.34 8.68 -9.34
N TYR A 279 -5.70 8.99 -8.11
CA TYR A 279 -6.82 9.88 -7.76
C TYR A 279 -6.26 11.18 -7.19
N TRP A 280 -6.65 12.32 -7.77
CA TRP A 280 -6.16 13.63 -7.37
C TRP A 280 -7.32 14.57 -7.06
N PRO A 281 -7.47 15.05 -5.82
CA PRO A 281 -8.57 15.94 -5.46
C PRO A 281 -8.44 17.31 -6.13
N CYS A 282 -9.54 17.81 -6.67
CA CYS A 282 -9.66 19.19 -7.17
C CYS A 282 -10.03 20.11 -6.03
N HIS A 283 -9.33 21.24 -5.91
CA HIS A 283 -9.60 22.23 -4.88
C HIS A 283 -10.99 22.85 -5.05
N GLY A 284 -11.78 22.87 -4.01
CA GLY A 284 -13.01 23.65 -3.88
C GLY A 284 -14.27 23.09 -4.56
N LYS A 285 -14.23 22.01 -5.35
CA LYS A 285 -15.36 21.63 -6.21
C LYS A 285 -16.02 20.27 -5.98
N GLY A 286 -15.69 19.56 -4.92
CA GLY A 286 -16.26 18.23 -4.72
C GLY A 286 -15.98 17.28 -5.89
N ARG A 287 -14.80 17.35 -6.50
CA ARG A 287 -14.35 16.56 -7.64
C ARG A 287 -12.96 16.05 -7.45
N MET A 288 -12.62 14.98 -8.14
CA MET A 288 -11.25 14.47 -8.26
C MET A 288 -10.95 14.05 -9.70
N VAL A 289 -9.70 14.21 -10.09
CA VAL A 289 -9.17 13.64 -11.33
C VAL A 289 -8.79 12.17 -11.06
N ARG A 290 -9.22 11.27 -11.95
CA ARG A 290 -8.77 9.87 -12.00
C ARG A 290 -7.93 9.68 -13.24
N ILE A 291 -6.72 9.15 -13.06
CA ILE A 291 -5.83 8.73 -14.15
C ILE A 291 -5.67 7.21 -14.04
N ASN A 292 -6.24 6.45 -14.97
CA ASN A 292 -6.07 5.01 -15.03
C ASN A 292 -4.71 4.68 -15.67
N ILE A 293 -3.85 3.96 -14.95
CA ILE A 293 -2.48 3.66 -15.40
C ILE A 293 -2.47 2.55 -16.47
N GLY A 294 -3.47 1.67 -16.46
CA GLY A 294 -3.56 0.56 -17.40
C GLY A 294 -4.04 1.00 -18.78
N THR A 295 -5.12 1.80 -18.83
CA THR A 295 -5.71 2.30 -20.10
C THR A 295 -5.20 3.68 -20.47
N LEU A 296 -4.54 4.38 -19.55
CA LEU A 296 -4.04 5.76 -19.69
C LEU A 296 -5.16 6.81 -19.84
N ASP A 297 -6.40 6.43 -19.51
CA ASP A 297 -7.53 7.34 -19.55
C ASP A 297 -7.55 8.28 -18.35
N THR A 298 -7.83 9.53 -18.61
CA THR A 298 -8.04 10.56 -17.60
C THR A 298 -9.50 10.96 -17.58
N SER A 299 -10.10 10.97 -16.40
CA SER A 299 -11.50 11.36 -16.18
C SER A 299 -11.67 12.20 -14.92
N VAL A 300 -12.72 12.99 -14.87
CA VAL A 300 -13.12 13.73 -13.67
C VAL A 300 -14.28 12.99 -13.01
N VAL A 301 -14.15 12.74 -11.71
CA VAL A 301 -15.14 11.99 -10.90
C VAL A 301 -15.71 12.94 -9.87
N ASP A 302 -17.04 12.99 -9.78
CA ASP A 302 -17.71 13.76 -8.75
C ASP A 302 -17.61 13.05 -7.40
N LEU A 303 -17.35 13.82 -6.35
CA LEU A 303 -17.36 13.37 -4.96
C LEU A 303 -18.78 13.48 -4.37
N PRO A 304 -19.07 12.81 -3.25
CA PRO A 304 -20.34 13.01 -2.55
C PRO A 304 -20.60 14.48 -2.28
N GLY A 305 -21.82 14.96 -2.55
CA GLY A 305 -22.17 16.39 -2.63
C GLY A 305 -21.98 17.25 -1.36
N GLN A 306 -21.48 16.67 -0.28
CA GLN A 306 -21.22 17.36 1.00
C GLN A 306 -19.70 17.55 1.27
N VAL A 307 -18.84 17.09 0.37
CA VAL A 307 -17.38 17.13 0.57
C VAL A 307 -16.82 18.40 -0.05
N GLU A 308 -16.44 19.36 0.80
CA GLU A 308 -15.72 20.57 0.41
C GLU A 308 -14.20 20.29 0.50
N VAL A 309 -13.54 20.15 -0.65
CA VAL A 309 -12.16 19.70 -0.73
C VAL A 309 -11.21 20.88 -0.63
N ASP A 310 -10.37 20.92 0.40
CA ASP A 310 -9.26 21.86 0.48
C ASP A 310 -7.89 21.21 0.14
N GLY A 311 -7.90 19.94 -0.26
CA GLY A 311 -6.74 19.18 -0.73
C GLY A 311 -5.89 18.53 0.37
N TYR A 312 -6.03 18.97 1.65
CA TYR A 312 -5.34 18.35 2.79
C TYR A 312 -6.28 17.55 3.68
N ASN A 313 -7.56 17.85 3.60
CA ASN A 313 -8.62 17.20 4.36
C ASN A 313 -9.24 15.98 3.68
N PHE A 314 -8.69 15.57 2.54
CA PHE A 314 -9.20 14.50 1.71
C PHE A 314 -8.10 13.50 1.33
N LYS A 315 -8.39 12.20 1.40
CA LYS A 315 -7.54 11.13 0.86
C LYS A 315 -8.40 10.05 0.22
N ALA A 316 -8.00 9.63 -0.98
CA ALA A 316 -8.46 8.38 -1.55
C ALA A 316 -7.59 7.22 -1.03
N GLY A 317 -8.18 6.05 -0.91
CA GLY A 317 -7.49 4.86 -0.45
C GLY A 317 -8.29 3.60 -0.73
N GLU A 318 -7.89 2.51 -0.12
CA GLU A 318 -8.54 1.22 -0.26
C GLU A 318 -9.01 0.66 1.08
N THR A 319 -10.16 0.04 1.06
CA THR A 319 -10.65 -0.78 2.18
C THR A 319 -9.85 -2.08 2.27
N LYS A 320 -10.08 -2.87 3.32
CA LYS A 320 -9.43 -4.17 3.50
C LYS A 320 -9.74 -5.16 2.38
N ASP A 321 -10.94 -5.07 1.80
CA ASP A 321 -11.38 -5.87 0.65
C ASP A 321 -11.02 -5.24 -0.72
N GLY A 322 -10.14 -4.23 -0.73
CA GLY A 322 -9.57 -3.60 -1.93
C GLY A 322 -10.49 -2.60 -2.63
N LYS A 323 -11.67 -2.29 -2.08
CA LYS A 323 -12.57 -1.30 -2.69
C LYS A 323 -12.04 0.11 -2.52
N LEU A 324 -12.25 0.94 -3.54
CA LEU A 324 -11.95 2.36 -3.45
C LEU A 324 -12.80 3.02 -2.36
N CYS A 325 -12.13 3.69 -1.45
CA CYS A 325 -12.77 4.54 -0.46
C CYS A 325 -12.17 5.95 -0.48
N ILE A 326 -12.93 6.90 0.01
CA ILE A 326 -12.47 8.25 0.30
C ILE A 326 -12.69 8.53 1.78
N VAL A 327 -11.75 9.22 2.37
CA VAL A 327 -11.84 9.71 3.73
C VAL A 327 -11.74 11.22 3.68
N TYR A 328 -12.73 11.86 4.26
CA TYR A 328 -12.82 13.31 4.39
C TYR A 328 -12.71 13.69 5.86
N GLN A 329 -11.88 14.69 6.14
CA GLN A 329 -11.63 15.17 7.49
C GLN A 329 -12.29 16.54 7.69
N SER A 330 -13.13 16.65 8.71
CA SER A 330 -13.68 17.92 9.20
C SER A 330 -13.32 18.11 10.68
N GLY A 331 -12.30 18.94 10.95
CA GLY A 331 -11.75 19.07 12.29
C GLY A 331 -11.17 17.74 12.82
N LEU A 332 -11.78 17.20 13.88
CA LEU A 332 -11.43 15.89 14.48
C LEU A 332 -12.39 14.77 14.06
N SER A 333 -13.27 15.03 13.09
CA SER A 333 -14.19 14.03 12.55
C SER A 333 -13.70 13.53 11.20
N LEU A 334 -13.87 12.24 10.96
CA LEU A 334 -13.58 11.59 9.68
C LEU A 334 -14.89 11.01 9.12
N ASP A 335 -15.21 11.36 7.89
CA ASP A 335 -16.30 10.78 7.11
C ASP A 335 -15.71 9.82 6.08
N VAL A 336 -16.22 8.60 6.04
CA VAL A 336 -15.76 7.55 5.14
C VAL A 336 -16.86 7.20 4.14
N TRP A 337 -16.48 7.19 2.86
CA TRP A 337 -17.36 6.82 1.76
C TRP A 337 -16.70 5.73 0.95
N ILE A 338 -17.47 4.73 0.53
CA ILE A 338 -16.99 3.62 -0.27
C ILE A 338 -17.66 3.69 -1.65
N ARG A 339 -16.86 3.46 -2.69
CA ARG A 339 -17.39 3.33 -4.04
C ARG A 339 -18.07 1.97 -4.19
N SER A 340 -19.33 1.98 -4.60
CA SER A 340 -20.15 0.79 -4.81
C SER A 340 -20.96 0.91 -6.09
N MET A 341 -21.58 -0.18 -6.50
CA MET A 341 -22.56 -0.19 -7.60
C MET A 341 -23.95 -0.11 -7.02
N ASP A 342 -24.80 0.68 -7.62
CA ASP A 342 -26.24 0.66 -7.30
C ASP A 342 -26.96 -0.55 -7.95
N GLY A 343 -28.27 -0.66 -7.73
CA GLY A 343 -29.08 -1.73 -8.30
C GLY A 343 -29.21 -1.71 -9.83
N GLU A 344 -28.85 -0.61 -10.48
CA GLU A 344 -28.86 -0.40 -11.93
C GLU A 344 -27.47 -0.53 -12.56
N GLY A 345 -26.42 -0.77 -11.73
CA GLY A 345 -25.04 -0.92 -12.17
C GLY A 345 -24.29 0.41 -12.34
N ALA A 346 -24.84 1.52 -11.84
CA ALA A 346 -24.16 2.80 -11.82
C ALA A 346 -23.22 2.89 -10.59
N GLU A 347 -22.06 3.51 -10.77
CA GLU A 347 -21.10 3.75 -9.69
C GLU A 347 -21.58 4.88 -8.78
N ILE A 348 -21.75 4.59 -7.49
CA ILE A 348 -22.20 5.53 -6.48
C ILE A 348 -21.25 5.55 -5.27
N TRP A 349 -21.29 6.66 -4.53
CA TRP A 349 -20.62 6.77 -3.24
C TRP A 349 -21.59 6.46 -2.12
N ALA A 350 -21.35 5.36 -1.40
CA ALA A 350 -22.12 4.97 -0.23
C ALA A 350 -21.42 5.48 1.04
N PRO A 351 -22.13 6.24 1.91
CA PRO A 351 -21.58 6.63 3.20
C PRO A 351 -21.42 5.39 4.07
N GLN A 352 -20.21 5.20 4.62
CA GLN A 352 -19.91 4.08 5.50
C GLN A 352 -20.08 4.46 6.96
N SER A 353 -19.43 5.55 7.37
CA SER A 353 -19.33 5.94 8.77
C SER A 353 -18.81 7.36 8.95
N THR A 354 -19.17 7.96 10.07
CA THR A 354 -18.60 9.21 10.58
C THR A 354 -17.99 8.95 11.95
N HIS A 355 -16.74 9.33 12.16
CA HIS A 355 -16.00 9.10 13.40
C HIS A 355 -15.47 10.40 13.97
N ASN A 356 -15.82 10.71 15.23
CA ASN A 356 -15.21 11.78 15.98
C ASN A 356 -14.07 11.20 16.85
N LEU A 357 -12.85 11.62 16.54
CA LEU A 357 -11.62 11.13 17.17
C LEU A 357 -11.21 11.93 18.42
N SER A 358 -11.93 12.99 18.78
CA SER A 358 -11.54 13.95 19.82
C SER A 358 -11.22 13.24 21.14
N ALA A 359 -12.18 12.48 21.67
CA ALA A 359 -12.03 11.84 22.99
C ALA A 359 -10.90 10.79 23.00
N GLU A 360 -10.73 10.04 21.92
CA GLU A 360 -9.68 9.00 21.84
C GLU A 360 -8.29 9.62 21.71
N ILE A 361 -8.14 10.64 20.88
CA ILE A 361 -6.88 11.35 20.72
C ILE A 361 -6.49 12.02 22.04
N ASP A 362 -7.41 12.70 22.72
CA ASP A 362 -7.13 13.36 23.98
C ASP A 362 -6.75 12.35 25.08
N ARG A 363 -7.40 11.20 25.10
CA ARG A 363 -7.07 10.10 26.02
C ARG A 363 -5.67 9.53 25.78
N ILE A 364 -5.27 9.40 24.51
CA ILE A 364 -3.97 8.82 24.15
C ILE A 364 -2.84 9.84 24.31
N THR A 365 -3.06 11.08 23.87
CA THR A 365 -2.00 12.10 23.86
C THR A 365 -1.84 12.81 25.20
N HIS A 366 -2.84 12.72 26.09
CA HIS A 366 -2.93 13.52 27.31
C HIS A 366 -2.76 15.04 27.09
N ALA A 367 -3.04 15.49 25.85
CA ALA A 367 -2.75 16.81 25.35
C ALA A 367 -4.03 17.62 25.06
N GLY A 368 -5.11 17.38 25.82
CA GLY A 368 -6.45 17.96 25.61
C GLY A 368 -6.53 19.48 25.59
N HIS A 369 -5.45 20.18 25.96
CA HIS A 369 -5.37 21.64 25.93
C HIS A 369 -4.37 22.19 24.92
N LEU A 370 -3.66 21.33 24.18
CA LEU A 370 -2.70 21.76 23.18
C LEU A 370 -3.41 21.95 21.84
N HIS A 371 -3.48 23.20 21.40
CA HIS A 371 -3.93 23.51 20.04
C HIS A 371 -3.00 22.87 19.02
N GLY A 372 -3.56 22.10 18.12
CA GLY A 372 -2.82 21.42 17.08
C GLY A 372 -3.72 21.08 15.90
N TYR A 373 -3.10 20.63 14.84
CA TYR A 373 -3.81 20.18 13.65
C TYR A 373 -3.63 18.68 13.46
N ILE A 374 -4.65 18.05 12.87
CA ILE A 374 -4.59 16.67 12.41
C ILE A 374 -4.43 16.70 10.90
N LYS A 375 -3.58 15.81 10.39
CA LYS A 375 -3.36 15.61 8.97
C LYS A 375 -3.53 14.14 8.64
N MET A 376 -4.29 13.84 7.60
CA MET A 376 -4.30 12.51 7.02
C MET A 376 -3.01 12.27 6.25
N VAL A 377 -2.30 11.21 6.62
CA VAL A 377 -1.07 10.78 5.97
C VAL A 377 -1.40 9.93 4.76
N GLN A 378 -2.14 8.84 4.99
CA GLN A 378 -2.49 7.86 3.97
C GLN A 378 -3.73 7.07 4.37
N VAL A 379 -4.46 6.54 3.38
CA VAL A 379 -5.51 5.53 3.56
C VAL A 379 -5.11 4.29 2.79
N ARG A 380 -4.91 3.17 3.48
CA ARG A 380 -4.41 1.94 2.85
C ARG A 380 -4.80 0.69 3.62
N TYR A 381 -5.21 -0.35 2.89
CA TYR A 381 -5.59 -1.67 3.44
C TYR A 381 -6.62 -1.60 4.59
N GLY A 382 -7.58 -0.70 4.48
CA GLY A 382 -8.61 -0.53 5.51
C GLY A 382 -8.15 0.23 6.76
N TYR A 383 -7.01 0.91 6.70
CA TYR A 383 -6.51 1.78 7.77
C TYR A 383 -6.37 3.23 7.29
N VAL A 384 -6.73 4.16 8.16
CA VAL A 384 -6.41 5.58 8.02
C VAL A 384 -5.22 5.91 8.91
N TYR A 385 -4.14 6.36 8.32
CA TYR A 385 -2.96 6.82 9.03
C TYR A 385 -3.04 8.32 9.22
N LEU A 386 -2.87 8.77 10.45
CA LEU A 386 -3.07 10.15 10.88
C LEU A 386 -1.83 10.65 11.63
N SER A 387 -1.57 11.94 11.53
CA SER A 387 -0.64 12.63 12.43
C SER A 387 -1.36 13.78 13.14
N LYS A 388 -1.19 13.90 14.47
CA LYS A 388 -1.55 15.10 15.23
C LYS A 388 -0.27 15.85 15.55
N THR A 389 -0.18 17.11 15.20
CA THR A 389 0.98 17.96 15.51
C THR A 389 0.53 19.14 16.36
N CYS A 390 1.21 19.36 17.46
CA CYS A 390 0.99 20.47 18.36
C CYS A 390 2.27 21.30 18.54
N MET A 391 2.11 22.60 18.69
CA MET A 391 3.20 23.48 19.12
C MET A 391 3.20 23.54 20.65
N THR A 392 4.35 23.23 21.25
CA THR A 392 4.53 23.43 22.68
C THR A 392 4.74 24.91 23.01
N LEU A 393 4.56 25.29 24.27
CA LEU A 393 4.81 26.65 24.74
C LEU A 393 6.26 27.12 24.49
N ALA A 394 7.20 26.21 24.34
CA ALA A 394 8.59 26.48 23.99
C ALA A 394 8.82 26.62 22.46
N GLY A 395 7.76 26.62 21.63
CA GLY A 395 7.87 26.69 20.17
C GLY A 395 8.36 25.40 19.52
N MET A 396 8.43 24.30 20.29
CA MET A 396 8.84 22.99 19.75
C MET A 396 7.62 22.23 19.23
N GLN A 397 7.73 21.65 18.05
CA GLN A 397 6.71 20.76 17.52
C GLN A 397 6.77 19.40 18.21
N HIS A 398 5.60 18.87 18.53
CA HIS A 398 5.41 17.52 19.02
C HIS A 398 4.33 16.83 18.18
N SER A 399 4.60 15.62 17.74
CA SER A 399 3.72 14.89 16.83
C SER A 399 3.45 13.49 17.31
N TRP A 400 2.22 13.05 17.15
CA TRP A 400 1.76 11.68 17.37
C TRP A 400 1.26 11.09 16.06
N PHE A 401 1.61 9.84 15.81
CA PHE A 401 1.15 9.08 14.64
C PHE A 401 0.21 7.98 15.07
N PHE A 402 -0.91 7.86 14.36
CA PHE A 402 -1.96 6.91 14.67
C PHE A 402 -2.31 6.08 13.44
N SER A 403 -2.84 4.87 13.70
CA SER A 403 -3.66 4.12 12.76
C SER A 403 -5.08 3.99 13.28
N LEU A 404 -6.05 4.24 12.42
CA LEU A 404 -7.47 3.98 12.65
C LEU A 404 -7.91 2.85 11.73
N SER A 405 -8.36 1.74 12.30
CA SER A 405 -8.98 0.65 11.53
C SER A 405 -10.39 1.07 11.08
N LEU A 406 -10.65 1.02 9.78
CA LEU A 406 -11.99 1.32 9.24
C LEU A 406 -13.01 0.22 9.54
N GLU A 407 -12.57 -0.98 9.89
CA GLU A 407 -13.44 -2.12 10.23
C GLU A 407 -13.85 -2.08 11.71
N THR A 408 -12.88 -1.92 12.60
CA THR A 408 -13.09 -1.98 14.06
C THR A 408 -13.22 -0.62 14.71
N LEU A 409 -12.91 0.44 13.99
CA LEU A 409 -12.92 1.84 14.45
C LEU A 409 -11.97 2.10 15.62
N LYS A 410 -11.00 1.21 15.82
CA LYS A 410 -10.02 1.32 16.88
C LYS A 410 -8.88 2.23 16.44
N LEU A 411 -8.61 3.25 17.24
CA LEU A 411 -7.46 4.15 17.10
C LEU A 411 -6.28 3.61 17.93
N GLU A 412 -5.14 3.45 17.29
CA GLU A 412 -3.90 2.99 17.95
C GLU A 412 -2.78 4.01 17.75
N LEU A 413 -2.04 4.31 18.81
CA LEU A 413 -0.82 5.11 18.73
C LEU A 413 0.29 4.25 18.17
N LEU A 414 0.90 4.74 17.09
CA LEU A 414 2.02 4.06 16.42
C LEU A 414 3.37 4.64 16.84
N HIS A 415 3.45 5.95 16.97
CA HIS A 415 4.69 6.65 17.31
C HIS A 415 4.41 8.02 17.90
N GLU A 416 5.34 8.48 18.77
CA GLU A 416 5.35 9.81 19.36
C GLU A 416 6.75 10.40 19.26
N GLY A 417 6.87 11.66 18.84
CA GLY A 417 8.16 12.31 18.69
C GLY A 417 8.09 13.75 18.21
N LYS A 418 9.25 14.34 18.00
CA LYS A 418 9.40 15.68 17.42
C LYS A 418 9.52 15.54 15.91
N TYR A 419 8.57 16.10 15.18
CA TYR A 419 8.54 15.94 13.74
C TYR A 419 7.85 17.12 13.05
N ASP A 420 8.42 17.53 11.92
CA ASP A 420 7.86 18.50 10.99
C ASP A 420 8.16 18.08 9.56
N GLY A 421 7.13 17.88 8.71
CA GLY A 421 7.30 17.54 7.30
C GLY A 421 6.30 16.51 6.76
N TYR A 422 6.71 15.80 5.72
CA TYR A 422 5.92 14.74 5.09
C TYR A 422 6.28 13.37 5.66
N VAL A 423 5.27 12.52 5.78
CA VAL A 423 5.39 11.16 6.33
C VAL A 423 5.02 10.17 5.26
N HIS A 424 5.85 9.15 5.09
CA HIS A 424 5.61 8.08 4.14
C HIS A 424 5.69 6.73 4.85
N LEU A 425 4.55 6.02 4.84
CA LEU A 425 4.46 4.70 5.47
C LEU A 425 5.25 3.69 4.66
N TYR A 426 6.18 3.00 5.29
CA TYR A 426 6.93 1.93 4.66
C TYR A 426 6.34 0.57 5.05
N VAL A 427 5.94 -0.18 4.04
CA VAL A 427 5.39 -1.52 4.14
C VAL A 427 6.38 -2.49 3.49
N MET A 428 6.64 -3.62 4.13
CA MET A 428 7.59 -4.61 3.63
C MET A 428 7.14 -5.21 2.29
N ALA A 429 8.10 -5.46 1.41
CA ALA A 429 7.87 -6.20 0.18
C ALA A 429 7.44 -7.64 0.46
N PHE A 430 6.71 -8.21 -0.49
CA PHE A 430 6.55 -9.67 -0.53
C PHE A 430 7.91 -10.31 -0.78
N PRO A 431 8.32 -11.35 -0.01
CA PRO A 431 9.68 -11.89 -0.08
C PRO A 431 10.01 -12.41 -1.49
N PRO A 432 11.12 -11.96 -2.10
CA PRO A 432 11.55 -12.47 -3.42
C PRO A 432 11.72 -14.00 -3.46
N SER A 433 12.11 -14.59 -2.31
CA SER A 433 12.23 -16.04 -2.17
C SER A 433 10.93 -16.81 -2.42
N LEU A 434 9.77 -16.17 -2.31
CA LEU A 434 8.46 -16.75 -2.59
C LEU A 434 7.95 -16.45 -4.01
N VAL A 435 8.79 -15.92 -4.87
CA VAL A 435 8.46 -15.64 -6.28
C VAL A 435 9.39 -16.48 -7.16
N ALA A 436 8.91 -16.97 -8.29
CA ALA A 436 9.75 -17.72 -9.21
C ALA A 436 10.85 -16.82 -9.79
N ASP A 437 12.07 -17.33 -9.85
CA ASP A 437 13.11 -16.70 -10.63
C ASP A 437 12.74 -16.85 -12.12
N ASP A 438 12.44 -15.76 -12.79
CA ASP A 438 12.41 -15.73 -14.26
C ASP A 438 13.86 -15.86 -14.73
N GLY A 439 14.41 -17.06 -14.83
CA GLY A 439 15.71 -17.49 -15.32
C GLY A 439 16.71 -16.52 -16.02
N SER A 440 16.67 -15.24 -15.76
CA SER A 440 17.37 -14.18 -16.47
C SER A 440 18.49 -13.46 -15.69
N THR A 441 19.05 -14.09 -14.63
CA THR A 441 20.28 -13.56 -14.01
C THR A 441 21.28 -14.68 -13.74
N GLY A 442 21.67 -15.37 -14.81
CA GLY A 442 22.88 -16.20 -14.82
C GLY A 442 23.99 -15.47 -15.55
N HIS A 443 24.56 -14.44 -14.96
CA HIS A 443 25.93 -14.06 -15.23
C HIS A 443 26.78 -14.72 -14.12
N ASP A 444 27.21 -15.93 -14.41
CA ASP A 444 28.32 -16.58 -13.76
C ASP A 444 29.54 -15.66 -13.89
N ALA A 445 29.90 -15.03 -12.79
CA ALA A 445 31.26 -14.50 -12.64
C ALA A 445 32.17 -15.71 -12.43
N GLU A 446 32.50 -16.41 -13.52
CA GLU A 446 33.66 -17.30 -13.53
C GLU A 446 34.90 -16.47 -13.35
N GLY A 447 35.61 -16.80 -12.27
CA GLY A 447 36.93 -16.24 -11.97
C GLY A 447 37.94 -16.54 -13.07
N SER A 448 38.78 -15.60 -13.29
CA SER A 448 40.09 -15.80 -13.92
C SER A 448 41.14 -15.09 -13.06
N HIS A 449 41.95 -15.92 -12.45
CA HIS A 449 43.32 -15.76 -11.97
C HIS A 449 43.89 -14.35 -11.62
#